data_a37e2891a8ce49baca0670084b1db093
#
_entry.id   a37e2891a8ce49baca0670084b1db093
#
_cell.length_a   1.000
_cell.length_b   1.000
_cell.length_c   1.000
_cell.angle_alpha   90.00
_cell.angle_beta   90.00
_cell.angle_gamma   90.00
#
_symmetry.space_group_name_H-M   'P 1'
#
loop_
_entity.id
_entity.type
_entity.pdbx_description
1 polymer ?
#
loop_
_entity_poly.entity_id
_entity_poly.type
_entity_poly.pdbx_seq_one_letter_code
_entity_poly.pdbx_strand_id
1 'polypeptide(L)'
;MELKTYLREQIDWELPFPPEEYAERRKKVRSAMSDAGVDLLLLCRLPDINWLTGYDMIWNHLRNSTTLVVRADSDDTLFFDAAAHTTIVSLVPEIRDAVIFDHDPMAGAGDFDIIADELAGRGLTDGTIGLQFWGWGPAPTVIEALAGKLKGKGAKVVDASLLVETQRIYKSPREMKVVRQAAAATDTALEAARTSMKPGMTETAIEAVLVASLMEQGCNYPAIHTMVASGVRSGTHHSPPTHRKVRDGDLVHIDVCGSLHRYHVNTCRTFSIGKADNRWLDVMERASGSIDAIIENVKLGDALPRVDEIANEHIRKVGLEDDAWWIGGYPLGISFPPDWTGAHWIHWNEEVFGPTPEQLTIKPGLVFNYENQFDIWEGWPGGTGCNFIETFLVTDDGPELLSRLPRTILSNGD
;
A
#
# COMPACT_ATOMS: atom_id res chain seq x y z
N MET A 1 -30.56 -22.55 -11.36
CA MET A 1 -29.66 -21.45 -11.73
C MET A 1 -28.43 -21.55 -10.88
N GLU A 2 -27.25 -21.57 -11.46
CA GLU A 2 -26.01 -21.64 -10.68
C GLU A 2 -25.82 -20.34 -9.88
N LEU A 3 -25.26 -20.44 -8.68
CA LEU A 3 -25.05 -19.30 -7.78
C LEU A 3 -24.33 -18.13 -8.47
N LYS A 4 -23.27 -18.42 -9.24
CA LYS A 4 -22.52 -17.37 -10.00
C LYS A 4 -23.43 -16.59 -10.96
N THR A 5 -24.29 -17.27 -11.69
CA THR A 5 -25.24 -16.63 -12.63
C THR A 5 -26.24 -15.76 -11.88
N TYR A 6 -26.82 -16.29 -10.81
CA TYR A 6 -27.76 -15.54 -9.96
C TYR A 6 -27.13 -14.27 -9.40
N LEU A 7 -25.92 -14.38 -8.82
CA LEU A 7 -25.25 -13.23 -8.20
C LEU A 7 -24.90 -12.14 -9.21
N ARG A 8 -24.45 -12.52 -10.42
CA ARG A 8 -24.15 -11.55 -11.49
C ARG A 8 -25.37 -10.81 -12.01
N GLU A 9 -26.55 -11.40 -11.93
CA GLU A 9 -27.82 -10.72 -12.28
C GLU A 9 -28.28 -9.74 -11.18
N GLN A 10 -27.84 -9.92 -9.93
CA GLN A 10 -28.26 -9.12 -8.79
C GLN A 10 -27.23 -8.06 -8.38
N ILE A 11 -25.97 -8.25 -8.71
CA ILE A 11 -24.86 -7.43 -8.26
C ILE A 11 -24.08 -6.97 -9.48
N ASP A 12 -24.02 -5.67 -9.67
CA ASP A 12 -23.15 -5.05 -10.68
C ASP A 12 -21.70 -5.09 -10.15
N TRP A 13 -20.98 -6.13 -10.55
CA TRP A 13 -19.61 -6.39 -10.12
C TRP A 13 -18.66 -6.38 -11.31
N GLU A 14 -17.79 -5.39 -11.35
CA GLU A 14 -16.74 -5.31 -12.34
C GLU A 14 -15.36 -5.40 -11.69
N LEU A 15 -14.47 -6.19 -12.29
CA LEU A 15 -13.07 -6.15 -11.95
C LEU A 15 -12.40 -4.90 -12.53
N PRO A 16 -11.41 -4.29 -11.83
CA PRO A 16 -10.74 -3.08 -12.32
C PRO A 16 -9.95 -3.28 -13.61
N PHE A 17 -9.65 -4.52 -13.95
CA PHE A 17 -8.87 -4.87 -15.13
C PHE A 17 -9.53 -5.99 -15.93
N PRO A 18 -9.27 -6.05 -17.25
CA PRO A 18 -9.76 -7.14 -18.08
C PRO A 18 -9.02 -8.46 -17.78
N PRO A 19 -9.58 -9.63 -18.14
CA PRO A 19 -9.01 -10.96 -17.85
C PRO A 19 -7.57 -11.14 -18.34
N GLU A 20 -7.20 -10.51 -19.45
CA GLU A 20 -5.85 -10.58 -20.02
C GLU A 20 -4.79 -10.00 -19.09
N GLU A 21 -5.13 -8.95 -18.31
CA GLU A 21 -4.21 -8.37 -17.32
C GLU A 21 -3.90 -9.36 -16.22
N TYR A 22 -4.91 -10.05 -15.70
CA TYR A 22 -4.72 -11.08 -14.67
C TYR A 22 -3.95 -12.29 -15.20
N ALA A 23 -4.20 -12.69 -16.43
CA ALA A 23 -3.47 -13.77 -17.09
C ALA A 23 -1.97 -13.43 -17.25
N GLU A 24 -1.64 -12.21 -17.65
CA GLU A 24 -0.24 -11.75 -17.75
C GLU A 24 0.44 -11.69 -16.37
N ARG A 25 -0.26 -11.27 -15.33
CA ARG A 25 0.26 -11.27 -13.95
C ARG A 25 0.58 -12.70 -13.48
N ARG A 26 -0.34 -13.65 -13.66
CA ARG A 26 -0.10 -15.06 -13.34
C ARG A 26 1.06 -15.64 -14.13
N LYS A 27 1.18 -15.28 -15.42
CA LYS A 27 2.32 -15.70 -16.25
C LYS A 27 3.66 -15.20 -15.72
N LYS A 28 3.76 -13.94 -15.27
CA LYS A 28 4.96 -13.40 -14.63
C LYS A 28 5.31 -14.18 -13.37
N VAL A 29 4.31 -14.46 -12.53
CA VAL A 29 4.51 -15.22 -11.29
C VAL A 29 4.98 -16.64 -11.60
N ARG A 30 4.38 -17.33 -12.57
CA ARG A 30 4.82 -18.68 -12.96
C ARG A 30 6.26 -18.70 -13.48
N SER A 31 6.67 -17.67 -14.23
CA SER A 31 8.07 -17.56 -14.66
C SER A 31 9.00 -17.44 -13.45
N ALA A 32 8.68 -16.53 -12.50
CA ALA A 32 9.46 -16.35 -11.28
C ALA A 32 9.47 -17.62 -10.40
N MET A 33 8.36 -18.38 -10.34
CA MET A 33 8.30 -19.67 -9.66
C MET A 33 9.28 -20.68 -10.28
N SER A 34 9.28 -20.77 -11.63
CA SER A 34 10.19 -21.67 -12.36
C SER A 34 11.66 -21.31 -12.12
N ASP A 35 11.99 -20.03 -12.14
CA ASP A 35 13.35 -19.52 -11.88
C ASP A 35 13.79 -19.83 -10.43
N ALA A 36 12.85 -19.80 -9.47
CA ALA A 36 13.09 -20.11 -8.06
C ALA A 36 13.00 -21.62 -7.71
N GLY A 37 12.63 -22.49 -8.67
CA GLY A 37 12.43 -23.92 -8.43
C GLY A 37 11.23 -24.21 -7.50
N VAL A 38 10.17 -23.41 -7.58
CA VAL A 38 8.91 -23.55 -6.84
C VAL A 38 7.85 -24.13 -7.76
N ASP A 39 7.35 -25.31 -7.44
CA ASP A 39 6.32 -26.01 -8.24
C ASP A 39 4.91 -25.52 -7.93
N LEU A 40 4.66 -25.22 -6.66
CA LEU A 40 3.38 -24.74 -6.15
C LEU A 40 3.61 -23.54 -5.22
N LEU A 41 2.82 -22.48 -5.38
CA LEU A 41 2.91 -21.28 -4.54
C LEU A 41 1.57 -21.08 -3.83
N LEU A 42 1.61 -21.06 -2.50
CA LEU A 42 0.47 -20.76 -1.66
C LEU A 42 0.56 -19.33 -1.16
N LEU A 43 -0.38 -18.52 -1.57
CA LEU A 43 -0.48 -17.10 -1.24
C LEU A 43 -1.56 -16.89 -0.21
N CYS A 44 -1.17 -16.32 0.93
CA CYS A 44 -2.06 -16.00 2.05
C CYS A 44 -2.16 -14.47 2.28
N ARG A 45 -1.34 -13.66 1.59
CA ARG A 45 -1.36 -12.21 1.70
C ARG A 45 -2.37 -11.61 0.72
N LEU A 46 -3.32 -10.83 1.23
CA LEU A 46 -4.38 -10.22 0.41
C LEU A 46 -3.85 -9.31 -0.74
N PRO A 47 -2.79 -8.52 -0.58
CA PRO A 47 -2.27 -7.73 -1.69
C PRO A 47 -1.90 -8.58 -2.91
N ASP A 48 -1.32 -9.75 -2.68
CA ASP A 48 -0.87 -10.65 -3.74
C ASP A 48 -2.04 -11.42 -4.35
N ILE A 49 -2.99 -11.86 -3.51
CA ILE A 49 -4.25 -12.49 -3.96
C ILE A 49 -5.06 -11.51 -4.81
N ASN A 50 -5.24 -10.26 -4.33
CA ASN A 50 -5.96 -9.23 -5.06
C ASN A 50 -5.31 -8.92 -6.40
N TRP A 51 -3.99 -8.78 -6.44
CA TRP A 51 -3.28 -8.49 -7.67
C TRP A 51 -3.46 -9.58 -8.74
N LEU A 52 -3.52 -10.87 -8.33
CA LEU A 52 -3.64 -12.00 -9.23
C LEU A 52 -5.07 -12.33 -9.64
N THR A 53 -6.08 -11.91 -8.86
CA THR A 53 -7.47 -12.33 -9.06
C THR A 53 -8.50 -11.21 -9.03
N GLY A 54 -8.18 -10.07 -8.45
CA GLY A 54 -9.14 -9.02 -8.11
C GLY A 54 -9.99 -9.35 -6.88
N TYR A 55 -9.72 -10.44 -6.17
CA TYR A 55 -10.41 -10.76 -4.91
C TYR A 55 -10.15 -9.66 -3.88
N ASP A 56 -11.22 -9.10 -3.35
CA ASP A 56 -11.19 -8.02 -2.36
C ASP A 56 -12.04 -8.38 -1.15
N MET A 57 -11.46 -8.31 0.03
CA MET A 57 -12.08 -8.67 1.28
C MET A 57 -11.63 -7.72 2.40
N ILE A 58 -12.57 -7.32 3.26
CA ILE A 58 -12.27 -6.42 4.38
C ILE A 58 -11.74 -7.17 5.62
N TRP A 59 -11.96 -8.48 5.71
CA TRP A 59 -11.58 -9.29 6.86
C TRP A 59 -10.16 -9.84 6.72
N ASN A 60 -9.17 -8.93 6.69
CA ASN A 60 -7.75 -9.30 6.70
C ASN A 60 -7.27 -9.51 8.13
N HIS A 61 -7.28 -10.76 8.58
CA HIS A 61 -6.99 -11.12 9.97
C HIS A 61 -5.71 -11.96 10.07
N LEU A 62 -4.98 -11.83 11.20
CA LEU A 62 -3.75 -12.58 11.47
C LEU A 62 -3.94 -14.11 11.49
N ARG A 63 -5.17 -14.59 11.64
CA ARG A 63 -5.54 -16.01 11.65
C ARG A 63 -6.24 -16.46 10.37
N ASN A 64 -6.30 -15.60 9.37
CA ASN A 64 -7.00 -15.91 8.13
C ASN A 64 -6.33 -17.07 7.40
N SER A 65 -7.14 -18.02 6.98
CA SER A 65 -6.74 -19.21 6.20
C SER A 65 -7.03 -19.07 4.70
N THR A 66 -7.55 -17.93 4.25
CA THR A 66 -7.75 -17.65 2.83
C THR A 66 -6.46 -17.88 2.07
N THR A 67 -6.48 -18.76 1.09
CA THR A 67 -5.27 -19.18 0.37
C THR A 67 -5.54 -19.28 -1.13
N LEU A 68 -4.73 -18.59 -1.92
CA LEU A 68 -4.67 -18.78 -3.37
C LEU A 68 -3.50 -19.69 -3.71
N VAL A 69 -3.76 -20.77 -4.43
CA VAL A 69 -2.75 -21.69 -4.92
C VAL A 69 -2.48 -21.41 -6.39
N VAL A 70 -1.22 -21.16 -6.72
CA VAL A 70 -0.73 -20.96 -8.09
C VAL A 70 0.22 -22.10 -8.44
N ARG A 71 0.06 -22.67 -9.63
CA ARG A 71 0.90 -23.76 -10.15
C ARG A 71 1.93 -23.19 -11.13
N ALA A 72 3.14 -23.73 -11.13
CA ALA A 72 4.16 -23.33 -12.11
C ALA A 72 3.84 -23.86 -13.53
N ASP A 73 3.23 -25.04 -13.62
CA ASP A 73 2.97 -25.78 -14.86
C ASP A 73 1.62 -25.49 -15.51
N SER A 74 0.71 -24.75 -14.85
CA SER A 74 -0.65 -24.49 -15.33
C SER A 74 -1.13 -23.07 -14.98
N ASP A 75 -2.06 -22.52 -15.76
CA ASP A 75 -2.80 -21.29 -15.40
C ASP A 75 -3.98 -21.53 -14.45
N ASP A 76 -4.22 -22.79 -14.09
CA ASP A 76 -5.25 -23.12 -13.13
C ASP A 76 -4.87 -22.65 -11.73
N THR A 77 -5.85 -22.06 -11.07
CA THR A 77 -5.73 -21.63 -9.67
C THR A 77 -6.71 -22.40 -8.82
N LEU A 78 -6.31 -22.70 -7.59
CA LEU A 78 -7.21 -23.25 -6.56
C LEU A 78 -7.31 -22.25 -5.43
N PHE A 79 -8.51 -22.01 -4.93
CA PHE A 79 -8.76 -21.04 -3.88
C PHE A 79 -9.39 -21.71 -2.66
N PHE A 80 -8.95 -21.35 -1.48
CA PHE A 80 -9.49 -21.80 -0.21
C PHE A 80 -10.04 -20.61 0.56
N ASP A 81 -11.29 -20.71 1.02
CA ASP A 81 -11.89 -19.64 1.81
C ASP A 81 -13.07 -20.15 2.67
N ALA A 82 -13.56 -19.32 3.57
CA ALA A 82 -14.64 -19.63 4.47
C ALA A 82 -16.03 -19.47 3.82
N ALA A 83 -16.99 -20.22 4.34
CA ALA A 83 -18.40 -20.20 3.86
C ALA A 83 -19.00 -18.79 3.88
N ALA A 84 -18.64 -17.93 4.82
CA ALA A 84 -19.08 -16.54 4.89
C ALA A 84 -18.67 -15.70 3.67
N HIS A 85 -17.63 -16.11 2.95
CA HIS A 85 -17.10 -15.37 1.78
C HIS A 85 -17.56 -15.96 0.43
N THR A 86 -18.41 -16.99 0.42
CA THR A 86 -18.85 -17.68 -0.80
C THR A 86 -19.38 -16.71 -1.87
N THR A 87 -20.12 -15.68 -1.48
CA THR A 87 -20.63 -14.67 -2.42
C THR A 87 -19.49 -13.94 -3.13
N ILE A 88 -18.50 -13.44 -2.38
CA ILE A 88 -17.36 -12.70 -2.94
C ILE A 88 -16.53 -13.62 -3.84
N VAL A 89 -16.21 -14.83 -3.38
CA VAL A 89 -15.48 -15.84 -4.18
C VAL A 89 -16.21 -16.14 -5.49
N SER A 90 -17.55 -16.25 -5.45
CA SER A 90 -18.36 -16.54 -6.63
C SER A 90 -18.47 -15.39 -7.63
N LEU A 91 -18.28 -14.15 -7.18
CA LEU A 91 -18.30 -12.96 -8.04
C LEU A 91 -16.99 -12.77 -8.81
N VAL A 92 -15.86 -13.25 -8.28
CA VAL A 92 -14.53 -13.07 -8.89
C VAL A 92 -14.32 -14.09 -10.03
N PRO A 93 -14.29 -13.65 -11.33
CA PRO A 93 -14.17 -14.57 -12.46
C PRO A 93 -12.83 -15.33 -12.50
N GLU A 94 -11.78 -14.74 -11.94
CA GLU A 94 -10.44 -15.32 -11.94
C GLU A 94 -10.26 -16.46 -10.92
N ILE A 95 -11.23 -16.64 -9.99
CA ILE A 95 -11.32 -17.81 -9.13
C ILE A 95 -12.21 -18.84 -9.80
N ARG A 96 -11.59 -19.87 -10.41
CA ARG A 96 -12.28 -20.89 -11.20
C ARG A 96 -12.59 -22.14 -10.41
N ASP A 97 -11.72 -22.50 -9.47
CA ASP A 97 -11.85 -23.65 -8.57
C ASP A 97 -11.67 -23.18 -7.13
N ALA A 98 -12.59 -23.55 -6.24
CA ALA A 98 -12.57 -23.12 -4.86
C ALA A 98 -13.06 -24.22 -3.93
N VAL A 99 -12.36 -24.38 -2.82
CA VAL A 99 -12.76 -25.20 -1.68
C VAL A 99 -13.22 -24.26 -0.57
N ILE A 100 -14.49 -24.37 -0.22
CA ILE A 100 -15.10 -23.51 0.80
C ILE A 100 -15.19 -24.28 2.12
N PHE A 101 -14.57 -23.76 3.17
CA PHE A 101 -14.63 -24.32 4.51
C PHE A 101 -16.05 -24.20 5.09
N ASP A 102 -16.56 -25.29 5.63
CA ASP A 102 -17.90 -25.40 6.21
C ASP A 102 -18.03 -24.87 7.65
N HIS A 103 -17.02 -24.16 8.13
CA HIS A 103 -16.97 -23.65 9.50
C HIS A 103 -16.39 -22.26 9.59
N ASP A 104 -16.44 -21.67 10.79
CA ASP A 104 -15.88 -20.35 11.08
C ASP A 104 -14.36 -20.33 10.82
N PRO A 105 -13.85 -19.45 9.95
CA PRO A 105 -12.42 -19.32 9.66
C PRO A 105 -11.59 -18.95 10.89
N MET A 106 -12.23 -18.49 11.96
CA MET A 106 -11.60 -18.23 13.26
C MET A 106 -11.41 -19.48 14.10
N ALA A 107 -12.01 -20.62 13.71
CA ALA A 107 -11.94 -21.87 14.47
C ALA A 107 -10.56 -22.56 14.40
N GLY A 108 -9.65 -22.10 13.54
CA GLY A 108 -8.23 -22.38 13.66
C GLY A 108 -7.69 -23.56 12.83
N ALA A 109 -6.99 -24.48 13.47
CA ALA A 109 -6.09 -25.47 12.84
C ALA A 109 -6.75 -26.45 11.84
N GLY A 110 -8.07 -26.61 11.85
CA GLY A 110 -8.78 -27.51 10.92
C GLY A 110 -8.67 -27.12 9.45
N ASP A 111 -8.59 -25.83 9.15
CA ASP A 111 -8.51 -25.31 7.79
C ASP A 111 -7.22 -25.79 7.10
N PHE A 112 -6.11 -25.81 7.83
CA PHE A 112 -4.82 -26.23 7.29
C PHE A 112 -4.74 -27.75 7.04
N ASP A 113 -5.49 -28.55 7.80
CA ASP A 113 -5.66 -29.97 7.47
C ASP A 113 -6.44 -30.12 6.18
N ILE A 114 -7.53 -29.35 5.97
CA ILE A 114 -8.31 -29.37 4.73
C ILE A 114 -7.45 -28.94 3.54
N ILE A 115 -6.67 -27.85 3.66
CA ILE A 115 -5.77 -27.39 2.60
C ILE A 115 -4.75 -28.49 2.27
N ALA A 116 -4.08 -29.05 3.28
CA ALA A 116 -3.05 -30.05 3.08
C ALA A 116 -3.61 -31.35 2.51
N ASP A 117 -4.78 -31.80 2.99
CA ASP A 117 -5.46 -33.02 2.51
C ASP A 117 -5.95 -32.86 1.08
N GLU A 118 -6.53 -31.71 0.73
CA GLU A 118 -6.99 -31.44 -0.63
C GLU A 118 -5.82 -31.39 -1.61
N LEU A 119 -4.72 -30.70 -1.26
CA LEU A 119 -3.53 -30.67 -2.10
C LEU A 119 -2.91 -32.07 -2.28
N ALA A 120 -2.84 -32.85 -1.23
CA ALA A 120 -2.37 -34.25 -1.32
C ALA A 120 -3.29 -35.10 -2.17
N GLY A 121 -4.61 -34.99 -1.99
CA GLY A 121 -5.61 -35.70 -2.78
C GLY A 121 -5.55 -35.39 -4.28
N ARG A 122 -5.09 -34.21 -4.63
CA ARG A 122 -4.86 -33.76 -6.03
C ARG A 122 -3.45 -34.10 -6.54
N GLY A 123 -2.58 -34.70 -5.73
CA GLY A 123 -1.18 -35.01 -6.09
C GLY A 123 -0.31 -33.78 -6.22
N LEU A 124 -0.59 -32.71 -5.46
CA LEU A 124 0.10 -31.42 -5.53
C LEU A 124 1.11 -31.23 -4.39
N THR A 125 1.46 -32.29 -3.66
CA THR A 125 2.43 -32.21 -2.54
C THR A 125 3.79 -32.83 -2.86
N ASP A 126 3.99 -33.38 -4.05
CA ASP A 126 5.22 -34.12 -4.40
C ASP A 126 6.40 -33.20 -4.80
N GLY A 127 6.20 -31.88 -4.78
CA GLY A 127 7.18 -30.90 -5.22
C GLY A 127 7.60 -29.89 -4.15
N THR A 128 8.23 -28.82 -4.61
CA THR A 128 8.61 -27.67 -3.78
C THR A 128 7.45 -26.69 -3.69
N ILE A 129 6.96 -26.48 -2.46
CA ILE A 129 5.87 -25.55 -2.16
C ILE A 129 6.42 -24.27 -1.54
N GLY A 130 6.19 -23.12 -2.20
CA GLY A 130 6.51 -21.80 -1.68
C GLY A 130 5.39 -21.30 -0.75
N LEU A 131 5.77 -20.79 0.42
CA LEU A 131 4.88 -20.10 1.36
C LEU A 131 5.39 -18.69 1.66
N GLN A 132 4.48 -17.85 2.16
CA GLN A 132 4.78 -16.48 2.56
C GLN A 132 4.97 -16.40 4.07
N PHE A 133 6.23 -16.41 4.55
CA PHE A 133 6.57 -16.33 5.97
C PHE A 133 6.72 -14.87 6.45
N TRP A 134 6.89 -13.92 5.53
CA TRP A 134 7.00 -12.49 5.85
C TRP A 134 5.75 -11.73 5.38
N GLY A 135 5.30 -10.78 6.20
CA GLY A 135 4.20 -9.86 5.90
C GLY A 135 3.30 -9.61 7.10
N TRP A 136 2.32 -8.72 6.93
CA TRP A 136 1.40 -8.32 7.99
C TRP A 136 0.35 -9.38 8.36
N GLY A 137 0.16 -10.37 7.55
CA GLY A 137 -0.75 -11.46 7.82
C GLY A 137 -0.71 -12.54 6.74
N PRO A 138 -1.03 -13.76 7.05
CA PRO A 138 -1.30 -14.29 8.39
C PRO A 138 -0.07 -14.26 9.33
N ALA A 139 -0.30 -14.44 10.64
CA ALA A 139 0.79 -14.47 11.61
C ALA A 139 1.81 -15.58 11.29
N PRO A 140 3.11 -15.41 11.58
CA PRO A 140 4.14 -16.41 11.30
C PRO A 140 3.80 -17.80 11.85
N THR A 141 3.25 -17.88 13.06
CA THR A 141 2.82 -19.16 13.67
C THR A 141 1.71 -19.86 12.89
N VAL A 142 0.87 -19.12 12.18
CA VAL A 142 -0.20 -19.64 11.32
C VAL A 142 0.42 -20.27 10.06
N ILE A 143 1.36 -19.58 9.44
CA ILE A 143 2.09 -20.08 8.25
C ILE A 143 2.97 -21.29 8.61
N GLU A 144 3.62 -21.27 9.78
CA GLU A 144 4.41 -22.41 10.27
C GLU A 144 3.53 -23.64 10.51
N ALA A 145 2.31 -23.48 11.02
CA ALA A 145 1.36 -24.57 11.18
C ALA A 145 0.96 -25.19 9.82
N LEU A 146 0.64 -24.34 8.83
CA LEU A 146 0.37 -24.80 7.45
C LEU A 146 1.59 -25.52 6.87
N ALA A 147 2.80 -24.94 7.01
CA ALA A 147 4.04 -25.56 6.56
C ALA A 147 4.27 -26.94 7.19
N GLY A 148 3.99 -27.07 8.48
CA GLY A 148 4.06 -28.36 9.18
C GLY A 148 3.11 -29.41 8.61
N LYS A 149 1.88 -29.03 8.28
CA LYS A 149 0.89 -29.95 7.67
C LYS A 149 1.32 -30.38 6.27
N LEU A 150 1.80 -29.46 5.44
CA LEU A 150 2.29 -29.76 4.09
C LEU A 150 3.52 -30.67 4.11
N LYS A 151 4.47 -30.42 5.02
CA LYS A 151 5.64 -31.33 5.23
C LYS A 151 5.20 -32.71 5.67
N GLY A 152 4.17 -32.82 6.50
CA GLY A 152 3.55 -34.09 6.90
C GLY A 152 2.93 -34.86 5.73
N LYS A 153 2.61 -34.22 4.61
CA LYS A 153 2.14 -34.80 3.36
C LYS A 153 3.26 -35.05 2.33
N GLY A 154 4.53 -34.82 2.69
CA GLY A 154 5.69 -35.11 1.86
C GLY A 154 6.25 -33.86 1.10
N ALA A 155 5.62 -32.71 1.22
CA ALA A 155 6.07 -31.52 0.50
C ALA A 155 7.41 -30.96 1.02
N LYS A 156 8.26 -30.46 0.11
CA LYS A 156 9.38 -29.59 0.45
C LYS A 156 8.87 -28.14 0.52
N VAL A 157 8.90 -27.53 1.70
CA VAL A 157 8.42 -26.16 1.89
C VAL A 157 9.59 -25.20 1.93
N VAL A 158 9.48 -24.09 1.16
CA VAL A 158 10.46 -23.01 1.07
C VAL A 158 9.80 -21.66 1.31
N ASP A 159 10.61 -20.65 1.69
CA ASP A 159 10.13 -19.26 1.76
C ASP A 159 10.05 -18.66 0.36
N ALA A 160 8.88 -18.14 0.01
CA ALA A 160 8.58 -17.45 -1.23
C ALA A 160 7.87 -16.10 -0.95
N SER A 161 8.14 -15.48 0.20
CA SER A 161 7.45 -14.30 0.70
C SER A 161 7.44 -13.14 -0.28
N LEU A 162 8.56 -12.89 -0.97
CA LEU A 162 8.71 -11.74 -1.86
C LEU A 162 8.47 -12.06 -3.34
N LEU A 163 8.18 -13.32 -3.69
CA LEU A 163 8.10 -13.75 -5.08
C LEU A 163 7.07 -12.95 -5.86
N VAL A 164 5.84 -12.79 -5.35
CA VAL A 164 4.78 -12.01 -6.02
C VAL A 164 5.00 -10.51 -5.82
N GLU A 165 5.42 -10.08 -4.64
CA GLU A 165 5.66 -8.68 -4.33
C GLU A 165 6.67 -8.06 -5.30
N THR A 166 7.76 -8.75 -5.60
CA THR A 166 8.76 -8.31 -6.59
C THR A 166 8.15 -8.15 -7.99
N GLN A 167 7.20 -9.01 -8.38
CA GLN A 167 6.54 -8.92 -9.70
C GLN A 167 5.57 -7.74 -9.82
N ARG A 168 4.93 -7.30 -8.72
CA ARG A 168 3.94 -6.21 -8.71
C ARG A 168 4.53 -4.82 -8.42
N ILE A 169 5.83 -4.73 -8.17
CA ILE A 169 6.52 -3.46 -7.91
C ILE A 169 6.42 -2.51 -9.12
N TYR A 170 6.61 -3.04 -10.33
CA TYR A 170 6.52 -2.27 -11.57
C TYR A 170 5.11 -2.41 -12.17
N LYS A 171 4.35 -1.33 -12.12
CA LYS A 171 2.94 -1.27 -12.55
C LYS A 171 2.83 -1.34 -14.07
N SER A 172 1.86 -2.10 -14.55
CA SER A 172 1.48 -2.09 -15.96
C SER A 172 0.92 -0.72 -16.38
N PRO A 173 0.80 -0.42 -17.68
CA PRO A 173 0.15 0.82 -18.13
C PRO A 173 -1.29 0.99 -17.63
N ARG A 174 -2.03 -0.12 -17.42
CA ARG A 174 -3.38 -0.08 -16.85
C ARG A 174 -3.35 0.27 -15.37
N GLU A 175 -2.44 -0.33 -14.60
CA GLU A 175 -2.23 0.01 -13.19
C GLU A 175 -1.79 1.46 -13.01
N MET A 176 -0.88 1.95 -13.86
CA MET A 176 -0.43 3.36 -13.83
C MET A 176 -1.58 4.35 -14.02
N LYS A 177 -2.60 3.99 -14.85
CA LYS A 177 -3.81 4.79 -15.00
C LYS A 177 -4.61 4.86 -13.70
N VAL A 178 -4.77 3.75 -13.01
CA VAL A 178 -5.47 3.69 -11.71
C VAL A 178 -4.74 4.53 -10.66
N VAL A 179 -3.42 4.44 -10.62
CA VAL A 179 -2.58 5.23 -9.70
C VAL A 179 -2.76 6.74 -9.94
N ARG A 180 -2.79 7.20 -11.20
CA ARG A 180 -3.06 8.61 -11.51
C ARG A 180 -4.47 9.05 -11.10
N GLN A 181 -5.46 8.17 -11.23
CA GLN A 181 -6.83 8.46 -10.78
C GLN A 181 -6.89 8.57 -9.24
N ALA A 182 -6.20 7.67 -8.53
CA ALA A 182 -6.09 7.75 -7.07
C ALA A 182 -5.44 9.06 -6.62
N ALA A 183 -4.39 9.52 -7.31
CA ALA A 183 -3.73 10.78 -7.02
C ALA A 183 -4.65 11.99 -7.23
N ALA A 184 -5.40 12.01 -8.33
CA ALA A 184 -6.35 13.09 -8.60
C ALA A 184 -7.49 13.13 -7.57
N ALA A 185 -7.96 11.97 -7.11
CA ALA A 185 -8.94 11.87 -6.04
C ALA A 185 -8.38 12.38 -4.71
N THR A 186 -7.11 12.06 -4.41
CA THR A 186 -6.41 12.53 -3.20
C THR A 186 -6.27 14.05 -3.19
N ASP A 187 -5.84 14.65 -4.30
CA ASP A 187 -5.75 16.11 -4.43
C ASP A 187 -7.12 16.78 -4.22
N THR A 188 -8.17 16.22 -4.83
CA THR A 188 -9.54 16.73 -4.67
C THR A 188 -9.99 16.67 -3.21
N ALA A 189 -9.68 15.60 -2.49
CA ALA A 189 -10.04 15.45 -1.09
C ALA A 189 -9.27 16.39 -0.16
N LEU A 190 -7.98 16.57 -0.41
CA LEU A 190 -7.14 17.54 0.32
C LEU A 190 -7.66 18.97 0.13
N GLU A 191 -8.04 19.33 -1.09
CA GLU A 191 -8.60 20.66 -1.39
C GLU A 191 -9.98 20.85 -0.76
N ALA A 192 -10.84 19.82 -0.74
CA ALA A 192 -12.11 19.86 -0.05
C ALA A 192 -11.93 20.05 1.47
N ALA A 193 -10.97 19.34 2.07
CA ALA A 193 -10.61 19.53 3.47
C ALA A 193 -10.11 20.95 3.73
N ARG A 194 -9.15 21.45 2.92
CA ARG A 194 -8.59 22.81 3.03
C ARG A 194 -9.66 23.88 3.03
N THR A 195 -10.51 23.88 2.03
CA THR A 195 -11.56 24.92 1.85
C THR A 195 -12.68 24.83 2.88
N SER A 196 -12.90 23.67 3.50
CA SER A 196 -13.89 23.50 4.57
C SER A 196 -13.39 23.95 5.95
N MET A 197 -12.06 23.96 6.17
CA MET A 197 -11.47 24.25 7.47
C MET A 197 -11.82 25.67 7.94
N LYS A 198 -12.19 25.78 9.21
CA LYS A 198 -12.41 27.05 9.88
C LYS A 198 -12.15 26.93 11.38
N PRO A 199 -11.80 28.02 12.07
CA PRO A 199 -11.65 28.03 13.51
C PRO A 199 -12.87 27.38 14.22
N GLY A 200 -12.58 26.51 15.18
CA GLY A 200 -13.60 25.77 15.94
C GLY A 200 -13.96 24.40 15.36
N MET A 201 -13.61 24.04 14.14
CA MET A 201 -13.73 22.66 13.65
C MET A 201 -12.79 21.74 14.42
N THR A 202 -13.21 20.49 14.62
CA THR A 202 -12.34 19.45 15.19
C THR A 202 -11.51 18.77 14.09
N GLU A 203 -10.37 18.20 14.48
CA GLU A 203 -9.56 17.37 13.56
C GLU A 203 -10.39 16.24 12.94
N THR A 204 -11.24 15.57 13.75
CA THR A 204 -12.17 14.54 13.27
C THR A 204 -13.22 15.07 12.28
N ALA A 205 -13.65 16.34 12.41
CA ALA A 205 -14.58 16.94 11.44
C ALA A 205 -13.88 17.27 10.11
N ILE A 206 -12.60 17.64 10.14
CA ILE A 206 -11.78 17.86 8.94
C ILE A 206 -11.57 16.51 8.22
N GLU A 207 -11.22 15.47 8.96
CA GLU A 207 -11.10 14.11 8.43
C GLU A 207 -12.39 13.63 7.77
N ALA A 208 -13.54 13.87 8.38
CA ALA A 208 -14.83 13.46 7.83
C ALA A 208 -15.09 14.06 6.43
N VAL A 209 -14.72 15.33 6.21
CA VAL A 209 -14.81 15.96 4.87
C VAL A 209 -13.88 15.26 3.88
N LEU A 210 -12.65 15.01 4.27
CA LEU A 210 -11.64 14.37 3.43
C LEU A 210 -12.06 12.94 3.04
N VAL A 211 -12.49 12.13 4.00
CA VAL A 211 -12.93 10.75 3.75
C VAL A 211 -14.18 10.72 2.87
N ALA A 212 -15.15 11.61 3.12
CA ALA A 212 -16.35 11.72 2.27
C ALA A 212 -15.96 12.03 0.82
N SER A 213 -15.07 13.00 0.61
CA SER A 213 -14.59 13.37 -0.73
C SER A 213 -13.87 12.22 -1.44
N LEU A 214 -13.02 11.46 -0.73
CA LEU A 214 -12.38 10.26 -1.29
C LEU A 214 -13.41 9.21 -1.74
N MET A 215 -14.41 8.93 -0.91
CA MET A 215 -15.46 7.96 -1.23
C MET A 215 -16.32 8.40 -2.41
N GLU A 216 -16.63 9.70 -2.52
CA GLU A 216 -17.34 10.28 -3.67
C GLU A 216 -16.58 10.16 -4.98
N GLN A 217 -15.21 10.13 -4.90
CA GLN A 217 -14.33 9.88 -6.04
C GLN A 217 -14.15 8.37 -6.35
N GLY A 218 -14.85 7.49 -5.64
CA GLY A 218 -14.79 6.04 -5.83
C GLY A 218 -13.63 5.34 -5.12
N CYS A 219 -12.92 6.04 -4.24
CA CYS A 219 -11.86 5.43 -3.47
C CYS A 219 -12.39 4.40 -2.46
N ASN A 220 -11.60 3.38 -2.22
CA ASN A 220 -11.78 2.44 -1.11
C ASN A 220 -11.24 3.05 0.20
N TYR A 221 -11.52 2.40 1.34
CA TYR A 221 -10.82 2.71 2.57
C TYR A 221 -9.31 2.42 2.41
N PRO A 222 -8.41 3.27 2.93
CA PRO A 222 -6.98 3.07 2.82
C PRO A 222 -6.46 2.00 3.78
N ALA A 223 -5.24 1.53 3.56
CA ALA A 223 -4.58 0.54 4.42
C ALA A 223 -4.20 1.14 5.79
N ILE A 224 -3.84 2.42 5.84
CA ILE A 224 -3.60 3.17 7.07
C ILE A 224 -4.65 4.27 7.18
N HIS A 225 -5.10 4.53 8.40
CA HIS A 225 -6.05 5.59 8.69
C HIS A 225 -5.47 6.97 8.38
N THR A 226 -6.31 7.88 7.89
CA THR A 226 -5.91 9.26 7.63
C THR A 226 -5.42 9.95 8.90
N MET A 227 -4.35 10.71 8.77
CA MET A 227 -3.77 11.48 9.89
C MET A 227 -4.15 12.95 9.73
N VAL A 228 -4.72 13.52 10.78
CA VAL A 228 -4.98 14.96 10.89
C VAL A 228 -4.49 15.42 12.24
N ALA A 229 -3.46 16.26 12.25
CA ALA A 229 -2.90 16.83 13.47
C ALA A 229 -2.77 18.35 13.35
N SER A 230 -3.08 19.11 14.40
CA SER A 230 -3.14 20.56 14.33
C SER A 230 -2.46 21.28 15.49
N GLY A 231 -2.00 22.51 15.23
CA GLY A 231 -1.35 23.39 16.18
C GLY A 231 -0.13 22.73 16.82
N VAL A 232 -0.11 22.63 18.15
CA VAL A 232 1.01 22.01 18.90
C VAL A 232 1.27 20.54 18.61
N ARG A 233 0.46 19.91 17.76
CA ARG A 233 0.59 18.53 17.31
C ARG A 233 0.91 18.43 15.81
N SER A 234 1.02 19.54 15.09
CA SER A 234 1.19 19.50 13.63
C SER A 234 2.49 18.84 13.18
N GLY A 235 3.50 18.74 14.03
CA GLY A 235 4.72 17.97 13.78
C GLY A 235 4.67 16.53 14.29
N THR A 236 3.54 16.09 14.90
CA THR A 236 3.40 14.72 15.39
C THR A 236 2.94 13.80 14.24
N HIS A 237 3.81 12.89 13.84
CA HIS A 237 3.52 11.89 12.81
C HIS A 237 2.77 10.69 13.41
N HIS A 238 2.07 9.92 12.57
CA HIS A 238 1.26 8.76 12.95
C HIS A 238 0.21 9.08 14.03
N SER A 239 -0.28 10.32 14.04
CA SER A 239 -1.22 10.80 15.05
C SER A 239 -2.66 10.74 14.52
N PRO A 240 -3.56 9.99 15.20
CA PRO A 240 -4.97 9.97 14.79
C PRO A 240 -5.62 11.34 15.01
N PRO A 241 -6.63 11.70 14.20
CA PRO A 241 -7.46 12.87 14.45
C PRO A 241 -8.12 12.84 15.83
N THR A 242 -8.24 13.99 16.45
CA THR A 242 -8.85 14.14 17.77
C THR A 242 -10.00 15.14 17.77
N HIS A 243 -10.64 15.33 18.93
CA HIS A 243 -11.63 16.38 19.13
C HIS A 243 -11.00 17.76 19.42
N ARG A 244 -9.67 17.93 19.22
CA ARG A 244 -9.04 19.23 19.27
C ARG A 244 -9.67 20.15 18.24
N LYS A 245 -10.07 21.36 18.66
CA LYS A 245 -10.60 22.39 17.78
C LYS A 245 -9.45 23.20 17.23
N VAL A 246 -9.38 23.33 15.89
CA VAL A 246 -8.41 24.19 15.23
C VAL A 246 -8.68 25.65 15.56
N ARG A 247 -7.61 26.44 15.64
CA ARG A 247 -7.63 27.86 16.02
C ARG A 247 -6.97 28.68 14.93
N ASP A 248 -7.26 29.95 14.90
CA ASP A 248 -6.54 30.89 14.04
C ASP A 248 -5.02 30.86 14.34
N GLY A 249 -4.21 30.80 13.28
CA GLY A 249 -2.76 30.61 13.35
C GLY A 249 -2.27 29.16 13.49
N ASP A 250 -3.17 28.17 13.66
CA ASP A 250 -2.74 26.76 13.69
C ASP A 250 -2.23 26.29 12.30
N LEU A 251 -1.16 25.52 12.32
CA LEU A 251 -0.86 24.62 11.20
C LEU A 251 -1.70 23.35 11.33
N VAL A 252 -2.12 22.80 10.20
CA VAL A 252 -2.88 21.55 10.10
C VAL A 252 -2.16 20.62 9.14
N HIS A 253 -1.57 19.58 9.69
CA HIS A 253 -0.96 18.48 8.97
C HIS A 253 -2.03 17.48 8.56
N ILE A 254 -2.12 17.16 7.27
CA ILE A 254 -2.98 16.11 6.73
C ILE A 254 -2.12 15.15 5.90
N ASP A 255 -2.01 13.92 6.38
CA ASP A 255 -1.36 12.81 5.66
C ASP A 255 -2.41 11.78 5.29
N VAL A 256 -2.52 11.50 3.99
CA VAL A 256 -3.60 10.68 3.43
C VAL A 256 -3.13 9.82 2.27
N CYS A 257 -3.61 8.59 2.23
CA CYS A 257 -3.54 7.74 1.05
C CYS A 257 -4.92 7.66 0.37
N GLY A 258 -5.03 8.21 -0.82
CA GLY A 258 -6.12 7.83 -1.72
C GLY A 258 -5.91 6.41 -2.20
N SER A 259 -6.95 5.58 -2.08
CA SER A 259 -6.91 4.17 -2.45
C SER A 259 -8.00 3.87 -3.48
N LEU A 260 -7.62 3.63 -4.73
CA LEU A 260 -8.55 3.23 -5.79
C LEU A 260 -8.22 1.80 -6.24
N HIS A 261 -9.20 0.91 -6.17
CA HIS A 261 -8.98 -0.52 -6.43
C HIS A 261 -7.77 -1.10 -5.67
N ARG A 262 -7.59 -0.66 -4.42
CA ARG A 262 -6.49 -0.98 -3.52
C ARG A 262 -5.12 -0.41 -3.91
N TYR A 263 -4.99 0.34 -5.01
CA TYR A 263 -3.77 1.07 -5.33
C TYR A 263 -3.71 2.36 -4.52
N HIS A 264 -2.66 2.50 -3.74
CA HIS A 264 -2.45 3.63 -2.85
C HIS A 264 -1.52 4.66 -3.46
N VAL A 265 -1.85 5.93 -3.23
CA VAL A 265 -0.95 7.07 -3.39
C VAL A 265 -0.93 7.84 -2.08
N ASN A 266 0.24 8.20 -1.62
CA ASN A 266 0.43 8.93 -0.37
C ASN A 266 0.74 10.39 -0.66
N THR A 267 -0.06 11.29 -0.12
CA THR A 267 0.15 12.74 -0.24
C THR A 267 -0.07 13.38 1.13
N CYS A 268 0.92 14.13 1.57
CA CYS A 268 0.79 14.96 2.77
C CYS A 268 0.90 16.42 2.40
N ARG A 269 0.09 17.24 3.06
CA ARG A 269 0.18 18.71 3.01
C ARG A 269 0.00 19.30 4.39
N THR A 270 0.74 20.37 4.63
CA THR A 270 0.49 21.25 5.78
C THR A 270 -0.28 22.47 5.31
N PHE A 271 -1.40 22.72 5.94
CA PHE A 271 -2.25 23.89 5.74
C PHE A 271 -2.17 24.83 6.94
N SER A 272 -2.66 26.05 6.80
CA SER A 272 -2.82 26.98 7.94
C SER A 272 -4.26 27.44 8.10
N ILE A 273 -4.67 27.64 9.35
CA ILE A 273 -5.90 28.35 9.69
C ILE A 273 -5.57 29.84 9.77
N GLY A 274 -6.00 30.60 8.77
CA GLY A 274 -5.56 31.98 8.61
C GLY A 274 -4.08 32.07 8.15
N LYS A 275 -3.39 33.14 8.50
CA LYS A 275 -2.03 33.40 8.02
C LYS A 275 -1.00 32.50 8.70
N ALA A 276 -0.21 31.76 7.91
CA ALA A 276 0.94 31.01 8.41
C ALA A 276 2.08 31.96 8.87
N ASP A 277 2.86 31.52 9.87
CA ASP A 277 4.11 32.17 10.26
C ASP A 277 5.15 32.03 9.14
N ASN A 278 5.87 33.12 8.90
CA ASN A 278 6.90 33.18 7.85
C ASN A 278 8.02 32.14 8.04
N ARG A 279 8.30 31.74 9.28
CA ARG A 279 9.28 30.69 9.59
C ARG A 279 8.92 29.38 8.93
N TRP A 280 7.66 28.97 9.00
CA TRP A 280 7.18 27.72 8.41
C TRP A 280 7.14 27.78 6.89
N LEU A 281 6.77 28.94 6.34
CA LEU A 281 6.83 29.19 4.89
C LEU A 281 8.26 29.07 4.37
N ASP A 282 9.25 29.62 5.06
CA ASP A 282 10.67 29.52 4.72
C ASP A 282 11.16 28.06 4.74
N VAL A 283 10.80 27.29 5.76
CA VAL A 283 11.14 25.85 5.84
C VAL A 283 10.56 25.10 4.65
N MET A 284 9.27 25.29 4.35
CA MET A 284 8.61 24.60 3.25
C MET A 284 9.20 24.97 1.88
N GLU A 285 9.52 26.26 1.66
CA GLU A 285 10.15 26.74 0.43
C GLU A 285 11.52 26.09 0.22
N ARG A 286 12.38 26.10 1.25
CA ARG A 286 13.70 25.49 1.18
C ARG A 286 13.62 23.97 1.01
N ALA A 287 12.75 23.29 1.76
CA ALA A 287 12.61 21.86 1.72
C ALA A 287 12.04 21.36 0.38
N SER A 288 11.10 22.11 -0.24
CA SER A 288 10.44 21.70 -1.49
C SER A 288 11.41 21.44 -2.65
N GLY A 289 12.57 22.10 -2.63
CA GLY A 289 13.63 21.88 -3.62
C GLY A 289 14.24 20.48 -3.62
N SER A 290 14.04 19.69 -2.55
CA SER A 290 14.45 18.26 -2.52
C SER A 290 13.70 17.44 -3.57
N ILE A 291 12.42 17.73 -3.78
CA ILE A 291 11.58 17.07 -4.79
C ILE A 291 12.00 17.50 -6.20
N ASP A 292 12.28 18.77 -6.38
CA ASP A 292 12.78 19.29 -7.68
C ASP A 292 14.14 18.64 -8.01
N ALA A 293 15.02 18.48 -7.01
CA ALA A 293 16.29 17.81 -7.18
C ALA A 293 16.11 16.32 -7.59
N ILE A 294 15.11 15.60 -7.03
CA ILE A 294 14.77 14.24 -7.45
C ILE A 294 14.37 14.22 -8.94
N ILE A 295 13.43 15.09 -9.33
CA ILE A 295 12.93 15.16 -10.72
C ILE A 295 14.06 15.43 -11.71
N GLU A 296 14.98 16.34 -11.39
CA GLU A 296 16.05 16.77 -12.27
C GLU A 296 17.18 15.72 -12.39
N ASN A 297 17.48 15.00 -11.32
CA ASN A 297 18.73 14.23 -11.23
C ASN A 297 18.55 12.72 -11.20
N VAL A 298 17.39 12.17 -10.80
CA VAL A 298 17.12 10.74 -10.85
C VAL A 298 16.89 10.28 -12.29
N LYS A 299 17.58 9.21 -12.72
CA LYS A 299 17.53 8.69 -14.09
C LYS A 299 17.03 7.24 -14.12
N LEU A 300 16.48 6.84 -15.26
CA LEU A 300 16.16 5.44 -15.52
C LEU A 300 17.41 4.59 -15.40
N GLY A 301 17.31 3.49 -14.67
CA GLY A 301 18.43 2.57 -14.39
C GLY A 301 19.19 2.85 -13.10
N ASP A 302 18.99 4.01 -12.47
CA ASP A 302 19.55 4.28 -11.15
C ASP A 302 19.01 3.27 -10.12
N ALA A 303 19.82 2.95 -9.12
CA ALA A 303 19.36 2.21 -7.95
C ALA A 303 18.36 3.08 -7.13
N LEU A 304 17.32 2.47 -6.57
CA LEU A 304 16.29 3.20 -5.82
C LEU A 304 16.86 4.09 -4.68
N PRO A 305 17.89 3.68 -3.92
CA PRO A 305 18.50 4.54 -2.89
C PRO A 305 19.09 5.86 -3.41
N ARG A 306 19.34 5.99 -4.71
CA ARG A 306 19.82 7.24 -5.32
C ARG A 306 18.84 8.39 -5.10
N VAL A 307 17.55 8.10 -4.99
CA VAL A 307 16.49 9.09 -4.68
C VAL A 307 16.79 9.75 -3.33
N ASP A 308 17.09 8.94 -2.33
CA ASP A 308 17.38 9.41 -0.96
C ASP A 308 18.67 10.23 -0.89
N GLU A 309 19.72 9.78 -1.57
CA GLU A 309 21.00 10.49 -1.64
C GLU A 309 20.83 11.91 -2.18
N ILE A 310 20.10 12.06 -3.30
CA ILE A 310 19.83 13.35 -3.97
C ILE A 310 19.02 14.28 -3.07
N ALA A 311 17.95 13.77 -2.47
CA ALA A 311 17.09 14.57 -1.62
C ALA A 311 17.82 15.04 -0.35
N ASN A 312 18.54 14.14 0.32
CA ASN A 312 19.31 14.47 1.52
C ASN A 312 20.47 15.42 1.23
N GLU A 313 21.10 15.34 0.05
CA GLU A 313 22.11 16.32 -0.36
C GLU A 313 21.51 17.73 -0.45
N HIS A 314 20.28 17.86 -1.00
CA HIS A 314 19.57 19.13 -1.04
C HIS A 314 19.25 19.65 0.36
N ILE A 315 18.70 18.81 1.23
CA ILE A 315 18.31 19.18 2.61
C ILE A 315 19.52 19.68 3.41
N ARG A 316 20.68 19.00 3.31
CA ARG A 316 21.94 19.48 3.91
C ARG A 316 22.38 20.82 3.33
N LYS A 317 22.30 20.99 2.01
CA LYS A 317 22.68 22.24 1.35
C LYS A 317 21.86 23.43 1.81
N VAL A 318 20.58 23.23 2.13
CA VAL A 318 19.69 24.31 2.60
C VAL A 318 19.65 24.42 4.13
N GLY A 319 20.43 23.61 4.86
CA GLY A 319 20.59 23.70 6.32
C GLY A 319 19.33 23.30 7.09
N LEU A 320 18.65 22.24 6.67
CA LEU A 320 17.45 21.70 7.32
C LEU A 320 17.65 20.29 7.89
N GLU A 321 18.87 19.76 7.88
CA GLU A 321 19.15 18.39 8.32
C GLU A 321 18.85 18.17 9.82
N ASP A 322 19.14 19.18 10.65
CA ASP A 322 18.90 19.11 12.10
C ASP A 322 17.42 19.31 12.47
N ASP A 323 16.63 19.87 11.55
CA ASP A 323 15.18 20.13 11.74
C ASP A 323 14.31 18.98 11.20
N ALA A 324 14.91 18.06 10.44
CA ALA A 324 14.19 16.96 9.81
C ALA A 324 13.99 15.80 10.80
N TRP A 325 12.73 15.44 11.03
CA TRP A 325 12.39 14.21 11.75
C TRP A 325 12.55 12.97 10.88
N TRP A 326 12.03 13.04 9.65
CA TRP A 326 12.11 11.96 8.68
C TRP A 326 12.22 12.51 7.26
N ILE A 327 13.17 11.96 6.51
CA ILE A 327 13.29 12.14 5.06
C ILE A 327 13.55 10.77 4.47
N GLY A 328 12.70 10.33 3.56
CA GLY A 328 12.78 9.00 2.99
C GLY A 328 11.51 8.61 2.26
N GLY A 329 11.39 7.35 1.91
CA GLY A 329 10.20 6.86 1.23
C GLY A 329 10.23 5.37 0.95
N TYR A 330 9.21 4.91 0.26
CA TYR A 330 9.02 3.49 -0.08
C TYR A 330 8.13 3.33 -1.32
N PRO A 331 8.25 2.19 -2.03
CA PRO A 331 7.34 1.87 -3.12
C PRO A 331 5.90 1.70 -2.64
N LEU A 332 4.96 2.19 -3.48
CA LEU A 332 3.53 2.10 -3.26
C LEU A 332 2.86 1.17 -4.28
N GLY A 333 1.68 0.67 -3.94
CA GLY A 333 0.87 -0.16 -4.81
C GLY A 333 -0.39 -0.67 -4.14
N ILE A 334 -0.76 -1.92 -4.42
CA ILE A 334 -1.88 -2.59 -3.75
C ILE A 334 -1.51 -2.84 -2.29
N SER A 335 -2.38 -2.38 -1.40
CA SER A 335 -2.22 -2.57 0.04
C SER A 335 -3.56 -2.78 0.74
N PHE A 336 -3.48 -3.41 1.91
CA PHE A 336 -4.60 -3.69 2.81
C PHE A 336 -4.19 -3.37 4.24
N PRO A 337 -5.12 -3.00 5.11
CA PRO A 337 -4.79 -2.81 6.52
C PRO A 337 -3.98 -3.99 7.09
N PRO A 338 -2.99 -3.74 7.93
CA PRO A 338 -2.78 -2.48 8.67
C PRO A 338 -1.75 -1.53 8.06
N ASP A 339 -1.20 -1.80 6.86
CA ASP A 339 -0.10 -1.00 6.32
C ASP A 339 -0.17 -0.88 4.79
N TRP A 340 0.28 0.26 4.25
CA TRP A 340 0.45 0.47 2.81
C TRP A 340 1.89 0.28 2.33
N THR A 341 2.85 0.10 3.23
CA THR A 341 4.23 -0.18 2.87
C THR A 341 4.40 -1.65 2.48
N GLY A 342 5.39 -1.93 1.64
CA GLY A 342 5.81 -3.28 1.30
C GLY A 342 7.13 -3.65 1.98
N ALA A 343 7.79 -4.68 1.46
CA ALA A 343 9.09 -5.12 1.95
C ALA A 343 10.25 -4.22 1.50
N HIS A 344 10.02 -3.32 0.56
CA HIS A 344 11.07 -2.49 -0.03
C HIS A 344 10.99 -1.05 0.49
N TRP A 345 12.13 -0.49 0.85
CA TRP A 345 12.27 0.88 1.29
C TRP A 345 13.33 1.59 0.45
N ILE A 346 13.22 2.90 0.27
CA ILE A 346 14.24 3.70 -0.43
C ILE A 346 15.52 3.73 0.41
N HIS A 347 15.36 3.92 1.71
CA HIS A 347 16.45 3.83 2.68
C HIS A 347 16.37 2.48 3.41
N TRP A 348 17.32 1.58 3.15
CA TRP A 348 17.34 0.24 3.74
C TRP A 348 18.36 0.15 4.87
N ASN A 349 17.94 -0.34 6.02
CA ASN A 349 18.80 -0.63 7.16
C ASN A 349 18.77 -2.14 7.46
N GLU A 350 19.86 -2.86 7.15
CA GLU A 350 19.96 -4.31 7.34
C GLU A 350 19.82 -4.75 8.80
N GLU A 351 20.25 -3.92 9.75
CA GLU A 351 20.15 -4.23 11.18
C GLU A 351 18.67 -4.27 11.63
N VAL A 352 17.82 -3.46 11.01
CA VAL A 352 16.39 -3.35 11.33
C VAL A 352 15.53 -4.30 10.50
N PHE A 353 15.80 -4.37 9.19
CA PHE A 353 14.91 -5.04 8.23
C PHE A 353 15.43 -6.41 7.75
N GLY A 354 16.63 -6.82 8.19
CA GLY A 354 17.25 -8.07 7.74
C GLY A 354 17.98 -7.95 6.38
N PRO A 355 18.35 -9.07 5.75
CA PRO A 355 19.13 -9.08 4.52
C PRO A 355 18.49 -8.21 3.42
N THR A 356 19.33 -7.44 2.73
CA THR A 356 18.88 -6.54 1.65
C THR A 356 18.16 -7.34 0.56
N PRO A 357 16.90 -7.01 0.23
CA PRO A 357 16.27 -7.48 -1.00
C PRO A 357 17.09 -7.02 -2.21
N GLU A 358 16.95 -7.69 -3.36
CA GLU A 358 17.56 -7.18 -4.60
C GLU A 358 17.27 -5.69 -4.74
N GLN A 359 18.32 -4.89 -4.97
CA GLN A 359 18.15 -3.45 -5.11
C GLN A 359 17.23 -3.15 -6.29
N LEU A 360 16.10 -2.54 -5.98
CA LEU A 360 15.20 -2.04 -7.00
C LEU A 360 15.87 -0.94 -7.80
N THR A 361 15.59 -0.92 -9.09
CA THR A 361 16.05 0.12 -9.99
C THR A 361 14.89 1.00 -10.45
N ILE A 362 15.21 2.25 -10.77
CA ILE A 362 14.26 3.22 -11.32
C ILE A 362 13.91 2.79 -12.75
N LYS A 363 12.70 2.26 -12.92
CA LYS A 363 12.16 1.77 -14.20
C LYS A 363 10.71 2.21 -14.37
N PRO A 364 10.21 2.33 -15.61
CA PRO A 364 8.81 2.63 -15.85
C PRO A 364 7.87 1.68 -15.10
N GLY A 365 6.83 2.25 -14.50
CA GLY A 365 5.88 1.55 -13.65
C GLY A 365 6.22 1.51 -12.17
N LEU A 366 7.42 1.91 -11.74
CA LEU A 366 7.70 2.09 -10.33
C LEU A 366 6.88 3.27 -9.78
N VAL A 367 6.17 3.02 -8.67
CA VAL A 367 5.46 4.05 -7.90
C VAL A 367 6.07 4.07 -6.51
N PHE A 368 6.46 5.25 -6.03
CA PHE A 368 7.01 5.42 -4.69
C PHE A 368 6.61 6.77 -4.11
N ASN A 369 6.52 6.87 -2.80
CA ASN A 369 6.42 8.17 -2.12
C ASN A 369 7.81 8.68 -1.75
N TYR A 370 7.88 9.98 -1.46
CA TYR A 370 9.02 10.60 -0.80
C TYR A 370 8.52 11.64 0.19
N GLU A 371 8.95 11.49 1.42
CA GLU A 371 8.47 12.21 2.58
C GLU A 371 9.49 13.23 3.06
N ASN A 372 9.02 14.42 3.41
CA ASN A 372 9.80 15.50 4.01
C ASN A 372 9.05 15.99 5.24
N GLN A 373 9.53 15.61 6.41
CA GLN A 373 8.85 15.81 7.68
C GLN A 373 9.75 16.59 8.64
N PHE A 374 9.30 17.80 9.03
CA PHE A 374 10.03 18.72 9.87
C PHE A 374 9.23 19.00 11.14
N ASP A 375 9.75 18.56 12.27
CA ASP A 375 9.23 18.87 13.60
C ASP A 375 10.18 19.85 14.31
N ILE A 376 10.15 21.09 13.89
CA ILE A 376 11.02 22.10 14.51
C ILE A 376 10.65 22.20 16.00
N TRP A 377 11.59 21.78 16.79
CA TRP A 377 11.38 21.56 18.20
C TRP A 377 11.24 22.88 19.00
N GLU A 378 10.06 23.05 19.63
CA GLU A 378 9.77 24.10 20.59
C GLU A 378 9.45 23.49 21.96
N GLY A 379 10.43 22.79 22.57
CA GLY A 379 10.31 22.19 23.89
C GLY A 379 10.22 20.67 23.94
N TRP A 380 9.69 20.00 22.89
CA TRP A 380 9.65 18.54 22.77
C TRP A 380 9.60 18.09 21.31
N PRO A 381 10.19 16.92 20.96
CA PRO A 381 10.06 16.33 19.63
C PRO A 381 8.60 16.05 19.27
N GLY A 382 8.21 16.26 17.99
CA GLY A 382 6.86 16.06 17.53
C GLY A 382 5.87 17.13 17.96
N GLY A 383 6.35 18.33 18.29
CA GLY A 383 5.54 19.49 18.60
C GLY A 383 4.92 20.14 17.37
N THR A 384 5.11 21.46 17.19
CA THR A 384 4.68 22.16 15.99
C THR A 384 5.65 21.88 14.85
N GLY A 385 5.16 21.50 13.69
CA GLY A 385 5.95 21.19 12.51
C GLY A 385 5.20 21.38 11.21
N CYS A 386 5.92 21.24 10.09
CA CYS A 386 5.35 21.29 8.74
C CYS A 386 5.94 20.18 7.88
N ASN A 387 5.10 19.63 6.99
CA ASN A 387 5.42 18.42 6.27
C ASN A 387 4.79 18.44 4.89
N PHE A 388 5.41 17.71 3.95
CA PHE A 388 4.79 17.33 2.69
C PHE A 388 5.30 15.96 2.27
N ILE A 389 4.44 15.21 1.61
CA ILE A 389 4.76 13.92 0.98
C ILE A 389 4.28 13.96 -0.46
N GLU A 390 5.12 13.46 -1.34
CA GLU A 390 4.84 13.34 -2.76
C GLU A 390 4.87 11.90 -3.21
N THR A 391 3.94 11.53 -4.10
CA THR A 391 4.02 10.26 -4.82
C THR A 391 4.54 10.49 -6.23
N PHE A 392 5.53 9.70 -6.60
CA PHE A 392 6.11 9.62 -7.93
C PHE A 392 5.64 8.39 -8.67
N LEU A 393 5.43 8.54 -9.96
CA LEU A 393 5.28 7.46 -10.92
C LEU A 393 6.41 7.55 -11.94
N VAL A 394 7.20 6.51 -12.06
CA VAL A 394 8.26 6.48 -13.09
C VAL A 394 7.65 6.13 -14.44
N THR A 395 7.89 6.98 -15.42
CA THR A 395 7.51 6.82 -16.83
C THR A 395 8.75 6.55 -17.69
N ASP A 396 8.57 6.38 -19.00
CA ASP A 396 9.70 6.28 -19.94
C ASP A 396 10.55 7.57 -19.99
N ASP A 397 9.98 8.71 -19.59
CA ASP A 397 10.67 10.01 -19.51
C ASP A 397 11.33 10.26 -18.14
N GLY A 398 11.16 9.36 -17.18
CA GLY A 398 11.68 9.49 -15.80
C GLY A 398 10.57 9.68 -14.75
N PRO A 399 10.92 10.15 -13.52
CA PRO A 399 9.97 10.35 -12.44
C PRO A 399 8.94 11.46 -12.76
N GLU A 400 7.66 11.13 -12.71
CA GLU A 400 6.50 12.04 -12.83
C GLU A 400 5.92 12.27 -11.44
N LEU A 401 5.73 13.54 -11.07
CA LEU A 401 5.05 13.91 -9.83
C LEU A 401 3.54 13.82 -10.03
N LEU A 402 2.83 13.13 -9.13
CA LEU A 402 1.42 12.86 -9.30
C LEU A 402 0.50 13.92 -8.72
N SER A 403 0.82 14.49 -7.55
CA SER A 403 0.04 15.59 -6.97
C SER A 403 0.27 16.90 -7.73
N ARG A 404 -0.80 17.65 -7.90
CA ARG A 404 -0.79 19.01 -8.48
C ARG A 404 -0.88 20.10 -7.42
N LEU A 405 -1.05 19.72 -6.17
CA LEU A 405 -1.10 20.69 -5.07
C LEU A 405 0.30 21.24 -4.79
N PRO A 406 0.44 22.56 -4.57
CA PRO A 406 1.74 23.14 -4.24
C PRO A 406 2.29 22.58 -2.93
N ARG A 407 3.60 22.55 -2.81
CA ARG A 407 4.34 22.12 -1.61
C ARG A 407 4.57 23.22 -0.60
N THR A 408 3.87 24.33 -0.72
CA THR A 408 3.86 25.42 0.27
C THR A 408 2.70 25.24 1.24
N ILE A 409 2.70 26.02 2.32
CA ILE A 409 1.57 26.06 3.26
C ILE A 409 0.49 26.95 2.64
N LEU A 410 -0.64 26.33 2.27
CA LEU A 410 -1.81 27.02 1.81
C LEU A 410 -2.72 27.38 3.00
N SER A 411 -3.28 28.58 2.97
CA SER A 411 -4.30 28.96 3.94
C SER A 411 -5.66 28.36 3.58
N ASN A 412 -6.51 28.18 4.58
CA ASN A 412 -7.90 27.80 4.40
C ASN A 412 -8.74 28.86 3.67
N GLY A 413 -8.22 30.08 3.50
CA GLY A 413 -8.88 31.20 2.86
C GLY A 413 -8.35 31.59 1.47
N ASP A 414 -7.33 30.89 0.97
CA ASP A 414 -6.69 31.18 -0.35
C ASP A 414 -7.49 30.65 -1.53
#